data_d600f62b6fbb7751815756a1ea6d71a2
#
_entry.id   d600f62b6fbb7751815756a1ea6d71a2
#
_cell.length_a   1.000
_cell.length_b   1.000
_cell.length_c   1.000
_cell.angle_alpha   90.00
_cell.angle_beta   90.00
_cell.angle_gamma   90.00
#
_symmetry.space_group_name_H-M   'P 1'
#
loop_
_entity.id
_entity.type
_entity.pdbx_description
1 polymer ?
#
loop_
_entity_poly.entity_id
_entity_poly.type
_entity_poly.pdbx_seq_one_letter_code
_entity_poly.pdbx_strand_id
1 'polypeptide(L)'
;MKTLKEEVMELLMKRIGVAENEEFEAQFAHEECEVNKFCNGELLTKFSEEWRDDSKWAVFVKYFDVYEFKVKPFKPVGGETYWIVTAGGRVLDKTFVPDNTFDCSNRAIGNCFKTKESAEMHKEEMMKIMKGEDDE
;
A
#
# COMPACT_ATOMS: atom_id res chain seq x y z
N MET A 1 -24.79 0.61 -2.45
CA MET A 1 -24.70 -0.40 -1.40
C MET A 1 -23.54 -1.36 -1.69
N LYS A 2 -22.71 -1.61 -0.69
CA LYS A 2 -21.58 -2.53 -0.85
C LYS A 2 -22.03 -3.97 -0.74
N THR A 3 -21.42 -4.83 -1.55
CA THR A 3 -21.63 -6.27 -1.41
C THR A 3 -20.82 -6.80 -0.24
N LEU A 4 -21.15 -7.99 0.23
CA LEU A 4 -20.39 -8.65 1.30
C LEU A 4 -18.92 -8.82 0.89
N LYS A 5 -18.67 -9.17 -0.37
CA LYS A 5 -17.31 -9.30 -0.89
C LYS A 5 -16.54 -8.00 -0.78
N GLU A 6 -17.16 -6.87 -1.11
CA GLU A 6 -16.54 -5.55 -1.02
C GLU A 6 -16.24 -5.18 0.44
N GLU A 7 -17.14 -5.48 1.36
CA GLU A 7 -16.92 -5.23 2.79
C GLU A 7 -15.77 -6.07 3.34
N VAL A 8 -15.70 -7.34 2.97
CA VAL A 8 -14.61 -8.23 3.38
C VAL A 8 -13.30 -7.72 2.78
N MET A 9 -13.32 -7.31 1.52
CA MET A 9 -12.14 -6.78 0.83
C MET A 9 -11.59 -5.54 1.53
N GLU A 10 -12.45 -4.62 1.94
CA GLU A 10 -12.03 -3.42 2.68
C GLU A 10 -11.37 -3.79 4.02
N LEU A 11 -11.92 -4.78 4.71
CA LEU A 11 -11.32 -5.27 5.96
C LEU A 11 -9.94 -5.86 5.73
N LEU A 12 -9.79 -6.66 4.67
CA LEU A 12 -8.49 -7.26 4.33
C LEU A 12 -7.47 -6.21 3.95
N MET A 13 -7.88 -5.21 3.18
CA MET A 13 -7.02 -4.10 2.81
C MET A 13 -6.49 -3.37 4.05
N LYS A 14 -7.34 -3.12 5.03
CA LYS A 14 -6.93 -2.50 6.29
C LYS A 14 -5.94 -3.38 7.05
N ARG A 15 -6.17 -4.67 7.10
CA ARG A 15 -5.28 -5.60 7.80
C ARG A 15 -3.91 -5.71 7.16
N ILE A 16 -3.86 -5.67 5.83
CA ILE A 16 -2.60 -5.71 5.08
C ILE A 16 -1.93 -4.34 5.13
N GLY A 17 -2.70 -3.26 5.17
CA GLY A 17 -2.17 -1.90 5.12
C GLY A 17 -2.02 -1.37 3.71
N VAL A 18 -2.93 -1.72 2.80
CA VAL A 18 -2.89 -1.29 1.41
C VAL A 18 -4.19 -0.59 1.01
N ALA A 19 -4.09 0.34 0.07
CA ALA A 19 -5.23 0.97 -0.58
C ALA A 19 -5.52 0.26 -1.91
N GLU A 20 -6.64 0.63 -2.54
CA GLU A 20 -6.99 0.09 -3.85
C GLU A 20 -5.87 0.40 -4.86
N ASN A 21 -5.56 -0.56 -5.72
CA ASN A 21 -4.49 -0.50 -6.71
C ASN A 21 -3.07 -0.44 -6.15
N GLU A 22 -2.90 -0.47 -4.84
CA GLU A 22 -1.57 -0.52 -4.23
C GLU A 22 -1.06 -1.96 -4.26
N GLU A 23 0.15 -2.15 -4.78
CA GLU A 23 0.75 -3.47 -4.91
C GLU A 23 1.32 -3.95 -3.58
N PHE A 24 1.15 -5.22 -3.30
CA PHE A 24 1.73 -5.87 -2.13
C PHE A 24 2.19 -7.28 -2.49
N GLU A 25 3.18 -7.77 -1.76
CA GLU A 25 3.63 -9.14 -1.91
C GLU A 25 2.90 -10.01 -0.88
N ALA A 26 2.47 -11.19 -1.30
CA ALA A 26 1.85 -12.17 -0.43
C ALA A 26 2.57 -13.50 -0.61
N GLN A 27 2.93 -14.13 0.51
CA GLN A 27 3.57 -15.44 0.49
C GLN A 27 2.74 -16.40 1.33
N PHE A 28 2.29 -17.48 0.70
CA PHE A 28 1.54 -18.53 1.37
C PHE A 28 2.52 -19.60 1.86
N ALA A 29 2.62 -19.74 3.19
CA ALA A 29 3.53 -20.68 3.83
C ALA A 29 4.97 -20.56 3.28
N HIS A 30 5.49 -21.58 2.63
CA HIS A 30 6.84 -21.60 2.07
C HIS A 30 6.85 -21.51 0.54
N GLU A 31 5.74 -21.11 -0.04
CA GLU A 31 5.62 -20.96 -1.48
C GLU A 31 6.26 -19.65 -1.96
N GLU A 32 6.34 -19.46 -3.26
CA GLU A 32 6.88 -18.25 -3.83
C GLU A 32 5.99 -17.05 -3.52
N CYS A 33 6.63 -15.90 -3.34
CA CYS A 33 5.89 -14.64 -3.17
C CYS A 33 5.18 -14.26 -4.46
N GLU A 34 3.95 -13.80 -4.34
CA GLU A 34 3.18 -13.29 -5.46
C GLU A 34 2.87 -11.82 -5.22
N VAL A 35 2.90 -11.03 -6.31
CA VAL A 35 2.53 -9.63 -6.26
C VAL A 35 1.04 -9.52 -6.55
N ASN A 36 0.31 -8.86 -5.68
CA ASN A 36 -1.14 -8.75 -5.75
C ASN A 36 -1.57 -7.30 -5.58
N LYS A 37 -2.81 -7.03 -5.99
CA LYS A 37 -3.49 -5.76 -5.69
C LYS A 37 -4.99 -5.98 -5.69
N PHE A 38 -5.71 -5.11 -4.99
CA PHE A 38 -7.17 -5.07 -5.06
C PHE A 38 -7.58 -3.97 -6.03
N CYS A 39 -8.41 -4.32 -7.00
CA CYS A 39 -8.85 -3.39 -8.03
C CYS A 39 -10.27 -3.70 -8.46
N ASN A 40 -11.15 -2.69 -8.42
CA ASN A 40 -12.55 -2.82 -8.85
C ASN A 40 -13.29 -4.02 -8.24
N GLY A 41 -13.09 -4.24 -6.94
CA GLY A 41 -13.76 -5.33 -6.23
C GLY A 41 -13.19 -6.71 -6.52
N GLU A 42 -11.99 -6.78 -7.03
CA GLU A 42 -11.32 -8.06 -7.32
C GLU A 42 -9.89 -8.09 -6.79
N LEU A 43 -9.44 -9.27 -6.42
CA LEU A 43 -8.04 -9.52 -6.07
C LEU A 43 -7.31 -9.97 -7.32
N LEU A 44 -6.36 -9.18 -7.76
CA LEU A 44 -5.56 -9.47 -8.96
C LEU A 44 -4.16 -9.90 -8.59
N THR A 45 -3.61 -10.86 -9.33
CA THR A 45 -2.24 -11.34 -9.18
C THR A 45 -1.46 -11.02 -10.45
N LYS A 46 -0.22 -10.58 -10.29
CA LYS A 46 0.64 -10.23 -11.41
C LYS A 46 1.36 -11.47 -11.96
N PHE A 47 1.18 -11.72 -13.25
CA PHE A 47 1.85 -12.78 -13.98
C PHE A 47 2.67 -12.13 -15.11
N SER A 48 3.99 -12.13 -15.00
CA SER A 48 4.87 -11.36 -15.88
C SER A 48 4.50 -9.88 -15.83
N GLU A 49 3.99 -9.29 -16.89
CA GLU A 49 3.57 -7.90 -16.92
C GLU A 49 2.04 -7.74 -16.90
N GLU A 50 1.31 -8.85 -16.75
CA GLU A 50 -0.16 -8.84 -16.78
C GLU A 50 -0.78 -9.05 -15.41
N TRP A 51 -1.88 -8.35 -15.16
CA TRP A 51 -2.70 -8.57 -13.97
C TRP A 51 -3.85 -9.49 -14.32
N ARG A 52 -4.03 -10.54 -13.53
CA ARG A 52 -5.07 -11.54 -13.75
C ARG A 52 -5.83 -11.85 -12.48
N ASP A 53 -7.12 -12.10 -12.63
CA ASP A 53 -7.93 -12.72 -11.60
C ASP A 53 -7.78 -14.23 -11.78
N ASP A 54 -7.00 -14.87 -10.91
CA ASP A 54 -6.78 -16.31 -11.00
C ASP A 54 -7.64 -17.09 -10.01
N SER A 55 -8.76 -16.51 -9.61
CA SER A 55 -9.76 -17.14 -8.75
C SER A 55 -9.25 -17.52 -7.36
N LYS A 56 -8.29 -16.77 -6.85
CA LYS A 56 -7.70 -17.02 -5.52
C LYS A 56 -8.52 -16.48 -4.36
N TRP A 57 -9.58 -15.75 -4.63
CA TRP A 57 -10.34 -15.06 -3.58
C TRP A 57 -10.74 -15.97 -2.43
N ALA A 58 -11.35 -17.13 -2.73
CA ALA A 58 -11.81 -18.05 -1.70
C ALA A 58 -10.66 -18.61 -0.86
N VAL A 59 -9.56 -18.99 -1.50
CA VAL A 59 -8.37 -19.49 -0.82
C VAL A 59 -7.72 -18.40 0.02
N PHE A 60 -7.62 -17.21 -0.55
CA PHE A 60 -7.04 -16.05 0.12
C PHE A 60 -7.77 -15.72 1.42
N VAL A 61 -9.10 -15.69 1.38
CA VAL A 61 -9.92 -15.40 2.56
C VAL A 61 -9.80 -16.52 3.59
N LYS A 62 -9.90 -17.78 3.14
CA LYS A 62 -9.85 -18.95 4.01
C LYS A 62 -8.52 -19.07 4.77
N TYR A 63 -7.42 -18.79 4.10
CA TYR A 63 -6.09 -18.95 4.66
C TYR A 63 -5.37 -17.64 4.93
N PHE A 64 -6.13 -16.56 5.10
CA PHE A 64 -5.56 -15.22 5.27
C PHE A 64 -4.48 -15.16 6.37
N ASP A 65 -4.73 -15.81 7.50
CA ASP A 65 -3.78 -15.79 8.61
C ASP A 65 -2.50 -16.58 8.37
N VAL A 66 -2.45 -17.39 7.31
CA VAL A 66 -1.26 -18.17 6.94
C VAL A 66 -0.34 -17.36 6.02
N TYR A 67 -0.88 -16.35 5.34
CA TYR A 67 -0.09 -15.50 4.45
C TYR A 67 0.79 -14.53 5.22
N GLU A 68 1.96 -14.28 4.68
CA GLU A 68 2.80 -13.16 5.10
C GLU A 68 2.71 -12.09 4.02
N PHE A 69 2.57 -10.84 4.45
CA PHE A 69 2.36 -9.71 3.55
C PHE A 69 3.49 -8.71 3.65
N LYS A 70 3.86 -8.14 2.51
CA LYS A 70 4.86 -7.09 2.42
C LYS A 70 4.37 -6.00 1.48
N VAL A 71 4.18 -4.80 2.01
CA VAL A 71 3.78 -3.66 1.20
C VAL A 71 5.02 -3.01 0.63
N LYS A 72 5.07 -2.84 -0.69
CA LYS A 72 6.20 -2.20 -1.35
C LYS A 72 6.14 -0.69 -1.15
N PRO A 73 7.19 -0.06 -0.63
CA PRO A 73 7.22 1.40 -0.55
C PRO A 73 7.29 2.00 -1.95
N PHE A 74 6.55 3.06 -2.17
CA PHE A 74 6.63 3.81 -3.41
C PHE A 74 7.87 4.72 -3.35
N LYS A 75 8.74 4.61 -4.36
CA LYS A 75 9.93 5.45 -4.48
C LYS A 75 9.80 6.29 -5.75
N PRO A 76 9.33 7.54 -5.63
CA PRO A 76 9.17 8.38 -6.81
C PRO A 76 10.51 8.74 -7.43
N VAL A 77 10.51 8.94 -8.74
CA VAL A 77 11.65 9.45 -9.48
C VAL A 77 11.33 10.86 -9.98
N GLY A 78 12.33 11.54 -10.50
CA GLY A 78 12.18 12.93 -10.95
C GLY A 78 11.00 13.14 -11.89
N GLY A 79 10.16 14.11 -11.58
CA GLY A 79 8.99 14.46 -12.38
C GLY A 79 7.72 13.71 -12.01
N GLU A 80 7.80 12.68 -11.20
CA GLU A 80 6.61 11.94 -10.77
C GLU A 80 5.87 12.67 -9.65
N THR A 81 4.55 12.60 -9.68
CA THR A 81 3.72 13.10 -8.59
C THR A 81 3.64 12.03 -7.50
N TYR A 82 3.79 12.47 -6.26
CA TYR A 82 3.64 11.59 -5.11
C TYR A 82 2.85 12.30 -4.01
N TRP A 83 2.32 11.52 -3.09
CA TRP A 83 1.54 12.04 -1.97
C TRP A 83 2.32 11.90 -0.68
N ILE A 84 2.18 12.88 0.21
CA ILE A 84 2.86 12.91 1.49
C ILE A 84 1.86 13.12 2.62
N VAL A 85 2.26 12.72 3.82
CA VAL A 85 1.57 13.06 5.06
C VAL A 85 2.39 14.15 5.74
N THR A 86 1.75 15.27 6.08
CA THR A 86 2.42 16.36 6.81
C THR A 86 2.37 16.13 8.32
N ALA A 87 3.24 16.80 9.05
CA ALA A 87 3.26 16.73 10.51
C ALA A 87 1.93 17.17 11.14
N GLY A 88 1.18 18.03 10.45
CA GLY A 88 -0.16 18.45 10.89
C GLY A 88 -1.29 17.48 10.56
N GLY A 89 -0.98 16.35 9.94
CA GLY A 89 -1.97 15.35 9.59
C GLY A 89 -2.70 15.60 8.29
N ARG A 90 -2.12 16.38 7.39
CA ARG A 90 -2.67 16.62 6.07
C ARG A 90 -2.02 15.70 5.04
N VAL A 91 -2.77 15.39 4.01
CA VAL A 91 -2.27 14.63 2.87
C VAL A 91 -2.19 15.57 1.68
N LEU A 92 -1.01 15.73 1.10
CA LEU A 92 -0.75 16.65 0.00
C LEU A 92 -0.01 15.94 -1.13
N ASP A 93 -0.23 16.39 -2.36
CA ASP A 93 0.53 15.91 -3.51
C ASP A 93 1.70 16.86 -3.80
N LYS A 94 2.76 16.30 -4.36
CA LYS A 94 3.96 17.02 -4.77
C LYS A 94 4.56 16.37 -6.00
N THR A 95 5.36 17.14 -6.74
CA THR A 95 6.19 16.61 -7.81
C THR A 95 7.59 16.36 -7.25
N PHE A 96 8.13 15.16 -7.47
CA PHE A 96 9.45 14.81 -6.95
C PHE A 96 10.54 15.51 -7.75
N VAL A 97 11.41 16.22 -7.04
CA VAL A 97 12.59 16.89 -7.62
C VAL A 97 13.83 16.23 -7.02
N PRO A 98 14.67 15.55 -7.84
CA PRO A 98 15.81 14.78 -7.31
C PRO A 98 16.81 15.57 -6.48
N ASP A 99 16.96 16.87 -6.76
CA ASP A 99 17.90 17.73 -6.03
C ASP A 99 17.28 18.41 -4.81
N ASN A 100 15.99 18.19 -4.56
CA ASN A 100 15.30 18.80 -3.44
C ASN A 100 15.49 17.96 -2.18
N THR A 101 16.07 18.58 -1.15
CA THR A 101 16.34 17.89 0.13
C THR A 101 15.07 17.37 0.80
N PHE A 102 13.99 18.14 0.73
CA PHE A 102 12.70 17.76 1.31
C PHE A 102 12.14 16.50 0.64
N ASP A 103 12.15 16.48 -0.69
CA ASP A 103 11.66 15.32 -1.45
C ASP A 103 12.51 14.07 -1.18
N CYS A 104 13.83 14.23 -1.14
CA CYS A 104 14.73 13.11 -0.84
C CYS A 104 14.53 12.59 0.58
N SER A 105 14.30 13.47 1.54
CA SER A 105 14.03 13.09 2.92
C SER A 105 12.72 12.31 3.04
N ASN A 106 11.66 12.76 2.35
CA ASN A 106 10.39 12.04 2.34
C ASN A 106 10.55 10.64 1.77
N ARG A 107 11.30 10.49 0.68
CA ARG A 107 11.57 9.19 0.08
C ARG A 107 12.36 8.28 1.04
N ALA A 108 13.33 8.85 1.73
CA ALA A 108 14.17 8.09 2.66
C ALA A 108 13.40 7.53 3.85
N ILE A 109 12.43 8.28 4.39
CA ILE A 109 11.64 7.84 5.54
C ILE A 109 10.37 7.08 5.14
N GLY A 110 10.14 6.90 3.85
CA GLY A 110 8.96 6.18 3.38
C GLY A 110 7.69 7.02 3.31
N ASN A 111 7.80 8.35 3.41
CA ASN A 111 6.65 9.26 3.32
C ASN A 111 6.39 9.64 1.86
N CYS A 112 6.23 8.63 1.02
CA CYS A 112 5.92 8.78 -0.39
C CYS A 112 4.88 7.73 -0.76
N PHE A 113 3.74 8.19 -1.25
CA PHE A 113 2.63 7.31 -1.59
C PHE A 113 2.20 7.58 -3.02
N LYS A 114 1.80 6.54 -3.71
CA LYS A 114 1.41 6.64 -5.11
C LYS A 114 0.05 7.31 -5.27
N THR A 115 -0.84 7.14 -4.30
CA THR A 115 -2.19 7.67 -4.33
C THR A 115 -2.52 8.39 -3.02
N LYS A 116 -3.52 9.27 -3.08
CA LYS A 116 -4.04 9.94 -1.89
C LYS A 116 -4.57 8.94 -0.86
N GLU A 117 -5.27 7.93 -1.33
CA GLU A 117 -5.87 6.89 -0.49
C GLU A 117 -4.80 6.12 0.28
N SER A 118 -3.69 5.79 -0.38
CA SER A 118 -2.57 5.12 0.27
C SER A 118 -1.96 6.00 1.37
N ALA A 119 -1.76 7.30 1.08
CA ALA A 119 -1.24 8.24 2.06
C ALA A 119 -2.18 8.37 3.28
N GLU A 120 -3.47 8.44 3.05
CA GLU A 120 -4.45 8.53 4.15
C GLU A 120 -4.48 7.27 5.00
N MET A 121 -4.31 6.10 4.38
CA MET A 121 -4.26 4.84 5.11
C MET A 121 -3.06 4.77 6.06
N HIS A 122 -1.93 5.33 5.67
CA HIS A 122 -0.69 5.31 6.46
C HIS A 122 -0.47 6.57 7.29
N LYS A 123 -1.44 7.46 7.33
CA LYS A 123 -1.33 8.77 7.96
C LYS A 123 -0.89 8.73 9.41
N GLU A 124 -1.55 7.92 10.23
CA GLU A 124 -1.23 7.82 11.65
C GLU A 124 0.19 7.30 11.89
N GLU A 125 0.58 6.30 11.12
CA GLU A 125 1.91 5.72 11.20
C GLU A 125 3.00 6.75 10.84
N MET A 126 2.78 7.51 9.76
CA MET A 126 3.72 8.55 9.35
C MET A 126 3.82 9.67 10.37
N MET A 127 2.70 10.05 10.97
CA MET A 127 2.69 11.08 12.01
C MET A 127 3.51 10.65 13.23
N LYS A 128 3.43 9.40 13.62
CA LYS A 128 4.25 8.86 14.71
C LYS A 128 5.73 8.93 14.39
N ILE A 129 6.11 8.54 13.17
CA ILE A 129 7.51 8.58 12.73
C ILE A 129 8.04 10.01 12.75
N MET A 130 7.27 10.97 12.25
CA MET A 130 7.67 12.37 12.19
C MET A 130 7.77 13.01 13.56
N LYS A 131 6.98 12.56 14.53
CA LYS A 131 7.02 13.07 15.90
C LYS A 131 8.11 12.39 16.73
N GLY A 132 8.75 11.36 16.19
CA GLY A 132 9.73 10.60 16.94
C GLY A 132 9.16 9.78 18.07
N GLU A 133 7.86 9.49 18.03
CA GLU A 133 7.22 8.64 19.03
C GLU A 133 7.54 7.18 18.74
N ASP A 134 8.16 6.54 19.70
CA ASP A 134 8.42 5.11 19.64
C ASP A 134 7.21 4.38 20.23
N ASP A 135 6.88 3.25 19.63
CA ASP A 135 5.86 2.37 20.18
C ASP A 135 6.44 1.67 21.41
N GLU A 136 6.10 2.17 22.53
CA GLU A 136 6.44 1.50 23.77
C GLU A 136 5.36 0.53 24.18
#